data_7845cd488ac78574e3c2fd6361bed509
#
_entry.id   7845cd488ac78574e3c2fd6361bed509
#
_cell.length_a   1.000
_cell.length_b   1.000
_cell.length_c   1.000
_cell.angle_alpha   90.00
_cell.angle_beta   90.00
_cell.angle_gamma   90.00
#
_symmetry.space_group_name_H-M   'P 1'
#
loop_
_entity.id
_entity.type
_entity.pdbx_description
1 polymer ?
#
loop_
_entity_poly.entity_id
_entity_poly.type
_entity_poly.pdbx_seq_one_letter_code
_entity_poly.pdbx_strand_id
1 'polypeptide(L)'
;MHRVFAPLPDGVYPANDTPAYRSSARRAPREPAVVVPHTMSETLGPRPGAERLVAGLGDLTRPAGARGEALGQRLLVHGRVTDERGRPERRALVEVWQANAAGRYLHDGDRHDAPLDPNFTGRGAVLTDDDGRYEFLTIEPGVYPWGNHHNAWRPRHIHFSLFGAAWATRLVTQMYFPGDPTLPFDPIFMGIADAAARERLVSHFDLERTQPDYALAFRFDIVLRGALDTPWEAPA
;
A
#
# COMPACT_ATOMS: atom_id res chain seq x y z
N MET A 1 13.47 12.93 24.68
CA MET A 1 12.91 11.65 25.16
C MET A 1 13.00 10.69 23.99
N HIS A 2 13.84 9.64 24.10
CA HIS A 2 13.97 8.66 23.01
C HIS A 2 12.65 7.92 22.82
N ARG A 3 12.19 7.84 21.59
CA ARG A 3 11.02 7.01 21.22
C ARG A 3 11.46 5.55 21.26
N VAL A 4 11.05 4.79 22.27
CA VAL A 4 11.22 3.34 22.29
C VAL A 4 10.00 2.76 21.61
N PHE A 5 10.21 2.06 20.50
CA PHE A 5 9.13 1.36 19.80
C PHE A 5 8.95 -0.04 20.43
N ALA A 6 7.71 -0.46 20.61
CA ALA A 6 7.40 -1.82 21.00
C ALA A 6 7.91 -2.83 19.95
N PRO A 7 8.28 -4.05 20.37
CA PRO A 7 8.52 -5.15 19.43
C PRO A 7 7.32 -5.33 18.50
N LEU A 8 7.58 -5.80 17.29
CA LEU A 8 6.52 -6.15 16.35
C LEU A 8 5.80 -7.40 16.87
N PRO A 9 4.46 -7.44 16.87
CA PRO A 9 3.71 -8.60 17.34
C PRO A 9 3.87 -9.79 16.38
N ASP A 10 3.90 -10.99 16.94
CA ASP A 10 3.98 -12.22 16.16
C ASP A 10 2.71 -12.44 15.30
N GLY A 11 2.90 -12.94 14.09
CA GLY A 11 1.81 -13.31 13.17
C GLY A 11 1.09 -12.15 12.47
N VAL A 12 1.40 -10.90 12.83
CA VAL A 12 0.81 -9.69 12.20
C VAL A 12 1.45 -9.40 10.85
N TYR A 13 2.69 -9.85 10.64
CA TYR A 13 3.42 -9.65 9.40
C TYR A 13 3.58 -10.95 8.63
N PRO A 14 3.74 -10.90 7.30
CA PRO A 14 4.01 -12.11 6.52
C PRO A 14 5.34 -12.72 6.94
N ALA A 15 5.38 -14.06 6.95
CA ALA A 15 6.62 -14.79 7.19
C ALA A 15 7.66 -14.47 6.09
N ASN A 16 8.95 -14.44 6.47
CA ASN A 16 10.05 -14.23 5.52
C ASN A 16 10.08 -15.31 4.44
N ASP A 17 9.76 -16.56 4.80
CA ASP A 17 9.59 -17.66 3.88
C ASP A 17 8.13 -18.11 3.85
N THR A 18 7.49 -17.97 2.71
CA THR A 18 6.11 -18.39 2.47
C THR A 18 6.13 -19.35 1.28
N PRO A 19 5.97 -20.67 1.47
CA PRO A 19 6.11 -21.67 0.39
C PRO A 19 5.21 -21.42 -0.83
N ALA A 20 4.01 -20.90 -0.62
CA ALA A 20 3.11 -20.52 -1.70
C ALA A 20 3.62 -19.32 -2.52
N TYR A 21 4.49 -18.50 -1.96
CA TYR A 21 5.18 -17.40 -2.63
C TYR A 21 6.62 -17.83 -2.96
N ARG A 22 6.81 -18.51 -4.08
CA ARG A 22 8.03 -19.23 -4.46
C ARG A 22 9.33 -18.43 -4.36
N SER A 23 9.30 -17.13 -4.66
CA SER A 23 10.51 -16.32 -4.59
C SER A 23 10.90 -15.95 -3.15
N SER A 24 10.03 -16.14 -2.15
CA SER A 24 10.35 -15.87 -0.74
C SER A 24 11.55 -16.71 -0.25
N ALA A 25 11.66 -17.96 -0.66
CA ALA A 25 12.79 -18.83 -0.32
C ALA A 25 14.16 -18.29 -0.77
N ARG A 26 14.19 -17.42 -1.80
CA ARG A 26 15.44 -16.79 -2.28
C ARG A 26 15.81 -15.54 -1.49
N ARG A 27 14.89 -14.98 -0.74
CA ARG A 27 15.00 -13.72 0.00
C ARG A 27 15.00 -13.92 1.50
N ALA A 28 14.40 -15.03 1.97
CA ALA A 28 14.36 -15.36 3.37
C ALA A 28 15.76 -15.48 3.97
N PRO A 29 16.01 -14.91 5.16
CA PRO A 29 17.26 -15.15 5.88
C PRO A 29 17.44 -16.65 6.13
N ARG A 30 18.64 -17.16 5.96
CA ARG A 30 18.98 -18.56 6.27
C ARG A 30 19.27 -18.78 7.77
N GLU A 31 19.69 -17.71 8.43
CA GLU A 31 19.98 -17.68 9.84
C GLU A 31 18.92 -16.89 10.59
N PRO A 32 18.66 -17.18 11.86
CA PRO A 32 17.74 -16.41 12.67
C PRO A 32 18.10 -14.92 12.69
N ALA A 33 17.09 -14.05 12.59
CA ALA A 33 17.29 -12.62 12.66
C ALA A 33 17.79 -12.22 14.06
N VAL A 34 18.78 -11.34 14.12
CA VAL A 34 19.29 -10.74 15.35
C VAL A 34 18.56 -9.44 15.61
N VAL A 35 18.00 -9.30 16.82
CA VAL A 35 17.35 -8.05 17.22
C VAL A 35 18.42 -6.98 17.44
N VAL A 36 18.39 -5.94 16.61
CA VAL A 36 19.24 -4.76 16.77
C VAL A 36 18.42 -3.66 17.45
N PRO A 37 18.87 -3.15 18.62
CA PRO A 37 18.18 -2.04 19.29
C PRO A 37 18.12 -0.80 18.40
N HIS A 38 17.01 -0.08 18.42
CA HIS A 38 16.88 1.17 17.68
C HIS A 38 17.89 2.20 18.20
N THR A 39 18.59 2.84 17.28
CA THR A 39 19.47 3.97 17.56
C THR A 39 18.75 5.31 17.35
N MET A 40 19.42 6.40 17.64
CA MET A 40 18.86 7.75 17.41
C MET A 40 18.59 7.99 15.93
N SER A 41 19.40 7.42 15.03
CA SER A 41 19.23 7.60 13.59
C SER A 41 17.92 7.00 13.06
N GLU A 42 17.46 5.86 13.60
CA GLU A 42 16.17 5.28 13.21
C GLU A 42 14.98 6.00 13.83
N THR A 43 15.18 6.65 15.00
CA THR A 43 14.09 7.30 15.75
C THR A 43 13.97 8.79 15.51
N LEU A 44 14.99 9.45 14.98
CA LEU A 44 15.09 10.91 14.79
C LEU A 44 15.56 11.33 13.39
N GLY A 45 15.62 10.42 12.43
CA GLY A 45 16.11 10.71 11.07
C GLY A 45 15.28 11.76 10.32
N PRO A 46 15.83 12.40 9.27
CA PRO A 46 15.10 13.34 8.44
C PRO A 46 13.94 12.61 7.75
N ARG A 47 12.82 13.33 7.56
CA ARG A 47 11.69 12.82 6.79
C ARG A 47 11.91 13.13 5.31
N PRO A 48 12.10 12.15 4.44
CA PRO A 48 11.90 12.36 3.01
C PRO A 48 10.43 12.68 2.75
N GLY A 49 10.13 13.63 1.91
CA GLY A 49 8.72 13.88 1.67
C GLY A 49 8.41 15.02 0.71
N ALA A 50 8.11 16.18 1.24
CA ALA A 50 7.50 17.27 0.48
C ALA A 50 8.30 17.68 -0.78
N GLU A 51 9.61 17.53 -0.78
CA GLU A 51 10.48 17.80 -1.94
C GLU A 51 10.27 16.84 -3.11
N ARG A 52 9.62 15.70 -2.89
CA ARG A 52 9.29 14.71 -3.93
C ARG A 52 7.94 14.96 -4.58
N LEU A 53 7.14 15.86 -4.02
CA LEU A 53 5.84 16.17 -4.57
C LEU A 53 5.96 17.10 -5.78
N VAL A 54 5.43 16.60 -6.88
CA VAL A 54 5.13 17.41 -8.07
C VAL A 54 3.62 17.67 -8.08
N ALA A 55 3.21 18.85 -8.51
CA ALA A 55 1.78 19.19 -8.62
C ALA A 55 1.04 18.16 -9.50
N GLY A 56 -0.15 17.75 -9.07
CA GLY A 56 -1.02 16.82 -9.81
C GLY A 56 -0.81 15.34 -9.52
N LEU A 57 0.14 14.96 -8.65
CA LEU A 57 0.35 13.55 -8.29
C LEU A 57 -0.79 12.92 -7.47
N GLY A 58 -1.69 13.72 -6.91
CA GLY A 58 -2.87 13.24 -6.20
C GLY A 58 -4.06 12.87 -7.11
N ASP A 59 -3.98 13.15 -8.41
CA ASP A 59 -4.96 12.72 -9.40
C ASP A 59 -4.30 11.80 -10.44
N LEU A 60 -4.40 10.50 -10.22
CA LEU A 60 -3.85 9.49 -11.12
C LEU A 60 -4.70 9.31 -12.37
N THR A 61 -5.93 9.84 -12.39
CA THR A 61 -6.83 9.74 -13.55
C THR A 61 -6.43 10.70 -14.67
N ARG A 62 -5.59 11.71 -14.36
CA ARG A 62 -5.11 12.75 -15.30
C ARG A 62 -3.62 13.03 -15.09
N PRO A 63 -2.74 12.06 -15.34
CA PRO A 63 -1.32 12.28 -15.15
C PRO A 63 -0.78 13.39 -16.08
N ALA A 64 0.25 14.08 -15.62
CA ALA A 64 0.86 15.16 -16.38
C ALA A 64 1.31 14.67 -17.79
N GLY A 65 0.91 15.39 -18.83
CA GLY A 65 1.21 15.05 -20.22
C GLY A 65 0.26 14.04 -20.87
N ALA A 66 -0.72 13.51 -20.15
CA ALA A 66 -1.76 12.68 -20.76
C ALA A 66 -2.64 13.50 -21.74
N ARG A 67 -3.12 12.84 -22.78
CA ARG A 67 -4.01 13.45 -23.78
C ARG A 67 -5.49 13.24 -23.48
N GLY A 68 -5.79 12.48 -22.46
CA GLY A 68 -7.13 12.12 -22.01
C GLY A 68 -7.14 11.68 -20.56
N GLU A 69 -8.22 11.04 -20.16
CA GLU A 69 -8.38 10.49 -18.82
C GLU A 69 -8.11 8.99 -18.83
N ALA A 70 -7.67 8.46 -17.66
CA ALA A 70 -7.51 7.03 -17.44
C ALA A 70 -8.83 6.28 -17.64
N LEU A 71 -8.74 5.11 -18.23
CA LEU A 71 -9.89 4.21 -18.47
C LEU A 71 -10.19 3.39 -17.23
N GLY A 72 -11.45 3.31 -16.85
CA GLY A 72 -11.91 2.48 -15.72
C GLY A 72 -12.85 3.20 -14.78
N GLN A 73 -13.33 2.48 -13.76
CA GLN A 73 -14.13 3.06 -12.68
C GLN A 73 -13.25 3.99 -11.84
N ARG A 74 -13.62 5.27 -11.74
CA ARG A 74 -12.92 6.21 -10.86
C ARG A 74 -13.16 5.88 -9.40
N LEU A 75 -12.10 6.00 -8.63
CA LEU A 75 -12.10 5.82 -7.19
C LEU A 75 -11.53 7.06 -6.49
N LEU A 76 -12.20 7.46 -5.42
CA LEU A 76 -11.67 8.35 -4.41
C LEU A 76 -11.15 7.49 -3.26
N VAL A 77 -9.84 7.39 -3.10
CA VAL A 77 -9.25 6.69 -1.97
C VAL A 77 -8.84 7.70 -0.92
N HIS A 78 -9.29 7.51 0.30
CA HIS A 78 -8.99 8.39 1.42
C HIS A 78 -8.75 7.60 2.70
N GLY A 79 -8.17 8.25 3.70
CA GLY A 79 -7.94 7.62 4.99
C GLY A 79 -7.13 8.51 5.91
N ARG A 80 -6.72 7.94 7.03
CA ARG A 80 -5.93 8.61 8.04
C ARG A 80 -4.70 7.79 8.39
N VAL A 81 -3.55 8.46 8.50
CA VAL A 81 -2.31 7.85 8.98
C VAL A 81 -2.08 8.27 10.43
N THR A 82 -1.93 7.28 11.31
CA THR A 82 -1.70 7.51 12.75
C THR A 82 -0.51 6.68 13.25
N ASP A 83 0.05 7.09 14.38
CA ASP A 83 0.98 6.27 15.13
C ASP A 83 0.24 5.26 16.04
N GLU A 84 0.99 4.46 16.78
CA GLU A 84 0.52 3.45 17.75
C GLU A 84 -0.37 4.00 18.88
N ARG A 85 -0.40 5.31 19.07
CA ARG A 85 -1.20 6.01 20.09
C ARG A 85 -2.39 6.75 19.50
N GLY A 86 -2.67 6.55 18.20
CA GLY A 86 -3.74 7.23 17.48
C GLY A 86 -3.45 8.70 17.18
N ARG A 87 -2.22 9.17 17.36
CA ARG A 87 -1.83 10.54 17.02
C ARG A 87 -1.61 10.65 15.51
N PRO A 88 -2.06 11.76 14.87
CA PRO A 88 -1.92 11.93 13.44
C PRO A 88 -0.43 12.02 13.03
N GLU A 89 -0.08 11.33 11.96
CA GLU A 89 1.18 11.54 11.25
C GLU A 89 1.00 12.65 10.22
N ARG A 90 1.48 13.83 10.59
CA ARG A 90 1.33 15.07 9.82
C ARG A 90 2.38 15.16 8.73
N ARG A 91 1.99 15.62 7.55
CA ARG A 91 2.89 15.83 6.40
C ARG A 91 3.72 14.57 6.07
N ALA A 92 3.15 13.40 6.31
CA ALA A 92 3.73 12.15 5.87
C ALA A 92 3.54 12.01 4.35
N LEU A 93 4.61 11.67 3.64
CA LEU A 93 4.51 11.33 2.22
C LEU A 93 3.83 9.97 2.08
N VAL A 94 2.76 9.93 1.31
CA VAL A 94 2.07 8.71 0.90
C VAL A 94 2.25 8.56 -0.60
N GLU A 95 3.11 7.64 -1.01
CA GLU A 95 3.30 7.25 -2.41
C GLU A 95 2.40 6.03 -2.69
N VAL A 96 1.79 6.00 -3.87
CA VAL A 96 0.93 4.89 -4.28
C VAL A 96 1.30 4.42 -5.68
N TRP A 97 1.12 3.10 -5.95
CA TRP A 97 1.20 2.56 -7.30
C TRP A 97 0.28 1.36 -7.47
N GLN A 98 -0.19 1.16 -8.69
CA GLN A 98 -1.14 0.12 -9.03
C GLN A 98 -1.11 -0.25 -10.51
N ALA A 99 -1.72 -1.39 -10.85
CA ALA A 99 -2.04 -1.74 -12.22
C ALA A 99 -3.19 -0.86 -12.76
N ASN A 100 -3.32 -0.76 -14.08
CA ASN A 100 -4.48 -0.15 -14.72
C ASN A 100 -5.74 -1.04 -14.57
N ALA A 101 -6.88 -0.62 -15.10
CA ALA A 101 -8.14 -1.36 -15.03
C ALA A 101 -8.09 -2.74 -15.73
N ALA A 102 -7.17 -2.94 -16.67
CA ALA A 102 -6.95 -4.23 -17.35
C ALA A 102 -5.95 -5.14 -16.60
N GLY A 103 -5.44 -4.73 -15.43
CA GLY A 103 -4.44 -5.48 -14.67
C GLY A 103 -3.02 -5.36 -15.24
N ARG A 104 -2.70 -4.26 -15.93
CA ARG A 104 -1.39 -4.04 -16.54
C ARG A 104 -0.64 -2.89 -15.86
N TYR A 105 0.63 -3.13 -15.51
CA TYR A 105 1.55 -2.10 -15.05
C TYR A 105 2.31 -1.45 -16.20
N LEU A 106 2.53 -0.15 -16.11
CA LEU A 106 3.48 0.55 -16.98
C LEU A 106 4.91 0.32 -16.45
N HIS A 107 5.43 -0.89 -16.67
CA HIS A 107 6.75 -1.31 -16.21
C HIS A 107 7.35 -2.35 -17.15
N ASP A 108 8.65 -2.25 -17.47
CA ASP A 108 9.34 -3.13 -18.42
C ASP A 108 9.35 -4.62 -17.99
N GLY A 109 9.24 -4.88 -16.69
CA GLY A 109 9.15 -6.23 -16.14
C GLY A 109 7.76 -6.85 -16.22
N ASP A 110 6.72 -6.07 -16.48
CA ASP A 110 5.37 -6.60 -16.66
C ASP A 110 5.18 -7.09 -18.10
N ARG A 111 4.90 -8.39 -18.23
CA ARG A 111 4.69 -9.06 -19.52
C ARG A 111 3.28 -9.57 -19.70
N HIS A 112 2.35 -9.13 -18.84
CA HIS A 112 0.95 -9.49 -18.98
C HIS A 112 0.40 -9.02 -20.33
N ASP A 113 -0.27 -9.91 -21.04
CA ASP A 113 -0.86 -9.62 -22.35
C ASP A 113 -2.22 -8.91 -22.21
N ALA A 114 -2.20 -7.78 -21.50
CA ALA A 114 -3.34 -6.88 -21.35
C ALA A 114 -2.96 -5.49 -21.89
N PRO A 115 -3.93 -4.69 -22.35
CA PRO A 115 -3.63 -3.37 -22.94
C PRO A 115 -3.06 -2.41 -21.90
N LEU A 116 -2.07 -1.62 -22.33
CA LEU A 116 -1.64 -0.44 -21.60
C LEU A 116 -2.68 0.68 -21.80
N ASP A 117 -2.89 1.47 -20.76
CA ASP A 117 -3.64 2.72 -20.86
C ASP A 117 -2.65 3.88 -21.04
N PRO A 118 -2.67 4.58 -22.19
CA PRO A 118 -1.76 5.68 -22.46
C PRO A 118 -1.98 6.90 -21.56
N ASN A 119 -3.13 6.97 -20.88
CA ASN A 119 -3.50 8.04 -19.97
C ASN A 119 -3.35 7.67 -18.49
N PHE A 120 -2.74 6.51 -18.17
CA PHE A 120 -2.56 6.06 -16.80
C PHE A 120 -1.13 5.60 -16.53
N THR A 121 -0.44 6.30 -15.64
CA THR A 121 0.92 5.91 -15.24
C THR A 121 0.93 4.93 -14.07
N GLY A 122 -0.18 4.81 -13.35
CA GLY A 122 -0.32 3.96 -12.18
C GLY A 122 0.45 4.46 -10.94
N ARG A 123 0.94 5.70 -10.93
CA ARG A 123 1.75 6.24 -9.82
C ARG A 123 1.20 7.56 -9.36
N GLY A 124 1.18 7.76 -8.04
CA GLY A 124 0.78 9.00 -7.40
C GLY A 124 1.44 9.24 -6.06
N ALA A 125 1.29 10.45 -5.54
CA ALA A 125 1.77 10.79 -4.21
C ALA A 125 0.98 11.96 -3.63
N VAL A 126 0.73 11.90 -2.32
CA VAL A 126 0.10 12.98 -1.55
C VAL A 126 0.80 13.14 -0.20
N LEU A 127 0.59 14.29 0.45
CA LEU A 127 0.95 14.49 1.86
C LEU A 127 -0.29 14.38 2.73
N THR A 128 -0.12 13.81 3.90
CA THR A 128 -1.15 13.92 4.94
C THR A 128 -1.27 15.36 5.43
N ASP A 129 -2.48 15.75 5.81
CA ASP A 129 -2.77 17.03 6.45
C ASP A 129 -2.38 17.04 7.96
N ASP A 130 -2.77 18.10 8.68
CA ASP A 130 -2.49 18.24 10.11
C ASP A 130 -3.27 17.25 10.99
N ASP A 131 -4.35 16.67 10.48
CA ASP A 131 -5.13 15.60 11.11
C ASP A 131 -4.66 14.20 10.68
N GLY A 132 -3.61 14.10 9.87
CA GLY A 132 -3.09 12.85 9.32
C GLY A 132 -3.92 12.30 8.17
N ARG A 133 -4.87 13.08 7.60
CA ARG A 133 -5.72 12.62 6.51
C ARG A 133 -5.00 12.73 5.17
N TYR A 134 -5.30 11.80 4.28
CA TYR A 134 -4.87 11.80 2.89
C TYR A 134 -6.02 11.47 1.96
N GLU A 135 -5.92 11.89 0.72
CA GLU A 135 -6.91 11.62 -0.32
C GLU A 135 -6.25 11.69 -1.70
N PHE A 136 -6.64 10.79 -2.60
CA PHE A 136 -6.24 10.82 -4.00
C PHE A 136 -7.31 10.21 -4.90
N LEU A 137 -7.33 10.64 -6.17
CA LEU A 137 -8.18 10.07 -7.22
C LEU A 137 -7.39 9.04 -8.03
N THR A 138 -8.02 7.91 -8.33
CA THR A 138 -7.47 6.87 -9.20
C THR A 138 -8.57 6.14 -9.94
N ILE A 139 -8.23 5.03 -10.59
CA ILE A 139 -9.17 4.07 -11.18
C ILE A 139 -9.10 2.74 -10.41
N GLU A 140 -10.16 1.94 -10.49
CA GLU A 140 -10.14 0.58 -9.93
C GLU A 140 -9.10 -0.27 -10.65
N PRO A 141 -8.10 -0.85 -9.92
CA PRO A 141 -7.11 -1.73 -10.55
C PRO A 141 -7.74 -3.05 -10.97
N GLY A 142 -7.29 -3.61 -12.07
CA GLY A 142 -7.62 -4.97 -12.47
C GLY A 142 -6.81 -6.01 -11.71
N VAL A 143 -7.34 -7.25 -11.65
CA VAL A 143 -6.58 -8.44 -11.26
C VAL A 143 -5.55 -8.76 -12.34
N TYR A 144 -4.41 -9.37 -11.96
CA TYR A 144 -3.39 -9.71 -12.94
C TYR A 144 -2.70 -11.06 -12.64
N PRO A 145 -2.20 -11.76 -13.69
CA PRO A 145 -1.46 -12.99 -13.50
C PRO A 145 -0.07 -12.72 -12.90
N TRP A 146 0.39 -13.65 -12.07
CA TRP A 146 1.63 -13.48 -11.33
C TRP A 146 2.42 -14.80 -11.20
N GLY A 147 3.63 -14.85 -11.72
CA GLY A 147 4.43 -16.07 -11.87
C GLY A 147 4.94 -16.73 -10.58
N ASN A 148 4.78 -16.08 -9.43
CA ASN A 148 5.31 -16.57 -8.14
C ASN A 148 4.37 -17.52 -7.39
N HIS A 149 3.23 -17.83 -7.96
CA HIS A 149 2.22 -18.68 -7.32
C HIS A 149 1.68 -19.73 -8.30
N HIS A 150 1.15 -20.81 -7.75
CA HIS A 150 0.41 -21.81 -8.49
C HIS A 150 -0.96 -21.27 -8.86
N ASN A 151 -1.41 -20.99 -9.87
CA ASN A 151 -2.67 -20.31 -10.20
C ASN A 151 -2.65 -18.80 -9.98
N ALA A 152 -1.63 -18.24 -10.38
CA ALA A 152 -1.01 -16.96 -10.41
C ALA A 152 -1.90 -15.72 -10.70
N TRP A 153 -2.98 -15.49 -9.98
CA TRP A 153 -3.77 -14.26 -10.06
C TRP A 153 -3.68 -13.48 -8.76
N ARG A 154 -3.20 -12.21 -8.87
CA ARG A 154 -3.24 -11.27 -7.77
C ARG A 154 -4.61 -10.58 -7.69
N PRO A 155 -5.18 -10.40 -6.49
CA PRO A 155 -6.40 -9.62 -6.29
C PRO A 155 -6.20 -8.16 -6.70
N ARG A 156 -7.29 -7.42 -6.84
CA ARG A 156 -7.26 -5.97 -6.98
C ARG A 156 -6.61 -5.35 -5.76
N HIS A 157 -5.56 -4.55 -5.96
CA HIS A 157 -4.89 -3.87 -4.87
C HIS A 157 -4.18 -2.59 -5.32
N ILE A 158 -3.93 -1.73 -4.36
CA ILE A 158 -3.11 -0.53 -4.51
C ILE A 158 -1.95 -0.65 -3.52
N HIS A 159 -0.74 -0.49 -3.99
CA HIS A 159 0.44 -0.42 -3.13
C HIS A 159 0.55 0.95 -2.48
N PHE A 160 0.99 0.96 -1.25
CA PHE A 160 1.27 2.16 -0.46
C PHE A 160 2.69 2.12 0.06
N SER A 161 3.36 3.25 0.01
CA SER A 161 4.71 3.46 0.53
C SER A 161 4.72 4.75 1.31
N LEU A 162 4.91 4.68 2.59
CA LEU A 162 4.89 5.86 3.43
C LEU A 162 6.01 5.89 4.47
N PHE A 163 6.35 7.12 4.88
CA PHE A 163 7.30 7.39 5.93
C PHE A 163 6.58 8.15 7.05
N GLY A 164 6.55 7.55 8.23
CA GLY A 164 6.11 8.25 9.43
C GLY A 164 7.16 9.23 9.96
N ALA A 165 7.09 9.52 11.25
CA ALA A 165 7.98 10.49 11.90
C ALA A 165 9.45 10.09 11.93
N ALA A 166 9.78 8.84 11.65
CA ALA A 166 11.12 8.28 11.75
C ALA A 166 11.30 7.11 10.76
N TRP A 167 12.53 6.71 10.51
CA TRP A 167 12.83 5.52 9.70
C TRP A 167 12.20 4.25 10.27
N ALA A 168 12.15 4.12 11.59
CA ALA A 168 11.50 2.99 12.26
C ALA A 168 9.99 2.90 12.01
N THR A 169 9.39 3.92 11.41
CA THR A 169 7.97 3.97 11.02
C THR A 169 7.76 3.95 9.52
N ARG A 170 8.75 3.47 8.74
CA ARG A 170 8.63 3.18 7.32
C ARG A 170 7.65 2.03 7.11
N LEU A 171 6.70 2.21 6.22
CA LEU A 171 5.74 1.18 5.84
C LEU A 171 5.67 1.06 4.31
N VAL A 172 5.70 -0.17 3.82
CA VAL A 172 5.26 -0.55 2.47
C VAL A 172 4.17 -1.59 2.65
N THR A 173 3.00 -1.36 2.10
CA THR A 173 1.83 -2.22 2.28
C THR A 173 0.95 -2.23 1.03
N GLN A 174 -0.10 -3.02 1.07
CA GLN A 174 -1.10 -3.09 0.01
C GLN A 174 -2.50 -2.88 0.61
N MET A 175 -3.29 -2.04 -0.04
CA MET A 175 -4.71 -1.92 0.20
C MET A 175 -5.45 -2.87 -0.74
N TYR A 176 -6.29 -3.73 -0.18
CA TYR A 176 -7.16 -4.64 -0.94
C TYR A 176 -8.60 -4.15 -0.96
N PHE A 177 -9.38 -4.65 -1.91
CA PHE A 177 -10.79 -4.30 -2.04
C PHE A 177 -11.69 -5.38 -1.44
N PRO A 178 -12.78 -5.00 -0.74
CA PRO A 178 -13.72 -5.95 -0.16
C PRO A 178 -14.39 -6.79 -1.24
N GLY A 179 -14.65 -8.07 -0.92
CA GLY A 179 -15.39 -8.97 -1.80
C GLY A 179 -14.64 -9.44 -3.05
N ASP A 180 -13.32 -9.21 -3.14
CA ASP A 180 -12.54 -9.74 -4.26
C ASP A 180 -12.42 -11.27 -4.14
N PRO A 181 -12.91 -12.04 -5.15
CA PRO A 181 -12.93 -13.50 -5.08
C PRO A 181 -11.55 -14.14 -5.12
N THR A 182 -10.52 -13.41 -5.55
CA THR A 182 -9.14 -13.91 -5.63
C THR A 182 -8.36 -13.70 -4.33
N LEU A 183 -8.85 -12.85 -3.43
CA LEU A 183 -8.17 -12.49 -2.18
C LEU A 183 -7.84 -13.70 -1.29
N PRO A 184 -8.72 -14.70 -1.08
CA PRO A 184 -8.41 -15.87 -0.28
C PRO A 184 -7.31 -16.77 -0.86
N PHE A 185 -6.93 -16.55 -2.10
CA PHE A 185 -5.91 -17.31 -2.81
C PHE A 185 -4.59 -16.54 -2.98
N ASP A 186 -4.53 -15.28 -2.54
CA ASP A 186 -3.31 -14.49 -2.63
C ASP A 186 -2.31 -14.89 -1.53
N PRO A 187 -1.13 -15.47 -1.89
CA PRO A 187 -0.17 -15.92 -0.90
C PRO A 187 0.49 -14.77 -0.12
N ILE A 188 0.45 -13.54 -0.62
CA ILE A 188 0.95 -12.37 0.11
C ILE A 188 -0.03 -12.02 1.23
N PHE A 189 -1.31 -11.88 0.93
CA PHE A 189 -2.35 -11.61 1.91
C PHE A 189 -2.48 -12.75 2.92
N MET A 190 -2.56 -14.00 2.45
CA MET A 190 -2.69 -15.18 3.29
C MET A 190 -1.40 -15.55 4.04
N GLY A 191 -0.26 -14.99 3.67
CA GLY A 191 1.00 -15.12 4.39
C GLY A 191 1.02 -14.44 5.77
N ILE A 192 0.05 -13.57 6.04
CA ILE A 192 -0.17 -12.99 7.37
C ILE A 192 -1.06 -13.95 8.16
N ALA A 193 -0.53 -14.52 9.25
CA ALA A 193 -1.23 -15.56 10.02
C ALA A 193 -2.44 -15.00 10.78
N ASP A 194 -2.32 -13.80 11.35
CA ASP A 194 -3.38 -13.13 12.12
C ASP A 194 -4.49 -12.62 11.17
N ALA A 195 -5.70 -13.17 11.32
CA ALA A 195 -6.87 -12.79 10.52
C ALA A 195 -7.26 -11.32 10.75
N ALA A 196 -7.19 -10.82 11.98
CA ALA A 196 -7.50 -9.42 12.27
C ALA A 196 -6.47 -8.46 11.67
N ALA A 197 -5.22 -8.90 11.53
CA ALA A 197 -4.20 -8.15 10.81
C ALA A 197 -4.49 -8.10 9.30
N ARG A 198 -4.92 -9.22 8.70
CA ARG A 198 -5.34 -9.25 7.29
C ARG A 198 -6.51 -8.30 7.01
N GLU A 199 -7.52 -8.28 7.90
CA GLU A 199 -8.68 -7.39 7.75
C GLU A 199 -8.28 -5.90 7.73
N ARG A 200 -7.21 -5.52 8.41
CA ARG A 200 -6.69 -4.13 8.38
C ARG A 200 -6.08 -3.73 7.01
N LEU A 201 -5.87 -4.69 6.12
CA LEU A 201 -5.45 -4.44 4.74
C LEU A 201 -6.61 -4.28 3.76
N VAL A 202 -7.85 -4.57 4.19
CA VAL A 202 -9.03 -4.46 3.33
C VAL A 202 -9.68 -3.10 3.53
N SER A 203 -9.84 -2.36 2.45
CA SER A 203 -10.50 -1.06 2.46
C SER A 203 -12.00 -1.18 2.72
N HIS A 204 -12.62 -0.08 3.13
CA HIS A 204 -14.06 0.00 3.37
C HIS A 204 -14.71 0.91 2.34
N PHE A 205 -15.77 0.43 1.70
CA PHE A 205 -16.59 1.28 0.85
C PHE A 205 -17.23 2.40 1.69
N ASP A 206 -17.11 3.65 1.23
CA ASP A 206 -17.61 4.84 1.91
C ASP A 206 -18.66 5.55 1.05
N LEU A 207 -19.92 5.23 1.33
CA LEU A 207 -21.03 5.82 0.60
C LEU A 207 -21.14 7.34 0.80
N GLU A 208 -20.80 7.84 1.99
CA GLU A 208 -20.91 9.28 2.32
C GLU A 208 -19.91 10.14 1.53
N ARG A 209 -18.74 9.56 1.21
CA ARG A 209 -17.70 10.22 0.42
C ARG A 209 -17.79 9.90 -1.08
N THR A 210 -18.64 8.94 -1.46
CA THR A 210 -18.87 8.60 -2.87
C THR A 210 -19.46 9.82 -3.59
N GLN A 211 -18.84 10.20 -4.69
CA GLN A 211 -19.27 11.32 -5.51
C GLN A 211 -20.25 10.81 -6.58
N PRO A 212 -21.53 11.24 -6.55
CA PRO A 212 -22.52 10.78 -7.50
C PRO A 212 -22.07 10.99 -8.94
N ASP A 213 -22.30 9.98 -9.77
CA ASP A 213 -21.98 9.98 -11.22
C ASP A 213 -20.49 10.21 -11.56
N TYR A 214 -19.59 10.18 -10.55
CA TYR A 214 -18.18 10.49 -10.79
C TYR A 214 -17.21 9.46 -10.23
N ALA A 215 -17.19 9.20 -8.90
CA ALA A 215 -16.20 8.31 -8.27
C ALA A 215 -16.78 7.59 -7.06
N LEU A 216 -16.52 6.29 -6.92
CA LEU A 216 -16.78 5.52 -5.70
C LEU A 216 -15.71 5.81 -4.67
N ALA A 217 -16.08 5.96 -3.39
CA ALA A 217 -15.11 6.22 -2.34
C ALA A 217 -14.76 4.96 -1.53
N PHE A 218 -13.48 4.82 -1.21
CA PHE A 218 -12.96 3.78 -0.34
C PHE A 218 -12.07 4.37 0.73
N ARG A 219 -12.33 3.98 1.99
CA ARG A 219 -11.52 4.38 3.14
C ARG A 219 -10.49 3.31 3.47
N PHE A 220 -9.24 3.74 3.65
CA PHE A 220 -8.14 2.90 4.10
C PHE A 220 -7.31 3.65 5.14
N ASP A 221 -7.53 3.33 6.42
CA ASP A 221 -6.79 3.92 7.53
C ASP A 221 -5.50 3.14 7.78
N ILE A 222 -4.43 3.85 8.11
CA ILE A 222 -3.09 3.27 8.28
C ILE A 222 -2.57 3.61 9.67
N VAL A 223 -2.17 2.58 10.41
CA VAL A 223 -1.52 2.70 11.72
C VAL A 223 -0.06 2.30 11.59
N LEU A 224 0.85 3.19 11.95
CA LEU A 224 2.29 2.93 11.91
C LEU A 224 2.77 2.40 13.26
N ARG A 225 3.04 1.09 13.33
CA ARG A 225 3.48 0.34 14.51
C ARG A 225 2.43 0.18 15.61
N GLY A 226 2.72 -0.77 16.51
CA GLY A 226 1.89 -1.09 17.67
C GLY A 226 1.01 -2.32 17.46
N ALA A 227 0.17 -2.62 18.45
CA ALA A 227 -0.68 -3.80 18.43
C ALA A 227 -1.76 -3.80 17.31
N LEU A 228 -2.09 -2.62 16.82
CA LEU A 228 -3.07 -2.42 15.75
C LEU A 228 -2.45 -1.89 14.46
N ASP A 229 -1.15 -2.09 14.29
CA ASP A 229 -0.48 -1.61 13.09
C ASP A 229 -1.00 -2.26 11.80
N THR A 230 -0.84 -1.50 10.72
CA THR A 230 -1.11 -2.00 9.38
C THR A 230 0.05 -2.89 8.95
N PRO A 231 -0.19 -4.17 8.60
CA PRO A 231 0.87 -5.06 8.16
C PRO A 231 1.58 -4.53 6.91
N TRP A 232 2.89 -4.75 6.82
CA TRP A 232 3.61 -4.50 5.58
C TRP A 232 3.38 -5.63 4.57
N GLU A 233 3.62 -5.35 3.30
CA GLU A 233 3.71 -6.41 2.30
C GLU A 233 5.01 -7.20 2.47
N ALA A 234 5.00 -8.47 2.03
CA ALA A 234 6.24 -9.24 1.98
C ALA A 234 7.24 -8.51 1.06
N PRO A 235 8.53 -8.40 1.46
CA PRO A 235 9.53 -7.73 0.62
C PRO A 235 9.57 -8.37 -0.78
N ALA A 236 9.53 -7.51 -1.79
CA ALA A 236 9.52 -7.92 -3.20
C ALA A 236 10.85 -8.54 -3.66
#